data_acc0d38873ee9996faa63b70c57e2690
#
_entry.id   acc0d38873ee9996faa63b70c57e2690
#
_cell.length_a   1.000
_cell.length_b   1.000
_cell.length_c   1.000
_cell.angle_alpha   90.00
_cell.angle_beta   90.00
_cell.angle_gamma   90.00
#
_symmetry.space_group_name_H-M   'P 1'
#
loop_
_entity.id
_entity.type
_entity.pdbx_description
1 polymer ?
#
loop_
_entity_poly.entity_id
_entity_poly.type
_entity_poly.pdbx_seq_one_letter_code
_entity_poly.pdbx_strand_id
1 'polypeptide(L)'
;MTISVRGFDGNAFDQNSIEAVGGRFLRTLVQLVLSGNYPAGGDTLDLTNAGGTPTAPTTVPSAQVRGIAQMDIRALSKSTAGFSSVGGAYSIISAGGVIPVPISAVNALKLKLFLVTNAEYTAGAYGADALADIILAEIMWAR
;
A
#
# COMPACT_ATOMS: atom_id res chain seq x y z
N MET A 1 -6.61 -0.21 -11.85
CA MET A 1 -6.03 -0.46 -10.53
C MET A 1 -7.09 -0.31 -9.47
N THR A 2 -7.08 -1.22 -8.53
CA THR A 2 -8.15 -1.39 -7.55
C THR A 2 -7.76 -0.93 -6.15
N ILE A 3 -6.51 -0.49 -5.95
CA ILE A 3 -6.04 0.10 -4.71
C ILE A 3 -5.71 1.58 -4.94
N SER A 4 -6.39 2.45 -4.20
CA SER A 4 -6.04 3.87 -4.15
C SER A 4 -5.08 4.11 -2.99
N VAL A 5 -4.02 4.86 -3.25
CA VAL A 5 -3.07 5.30 -2.23
C VAL A 5 -3.38 6.75 -1.88
N ARG A 6 -3.66 7.01 -0.61
CA ARG A 6 -4.07 8.32 -0.09
C ARG A 6 -3.14 8.78 1.02
N GLY A 7 -3.19 10.05 1.39
CA GLY A 7 -2.54 10.55 2.59
C GLY A 7 -3.05 9.83 3.85
N PHE A 8 -2.30 9.95 4.95
CA PHE A 8 -2.64 9.25 6.18
C PHE A 8 -3.99 9.69 6.78
N ASP A 9 -4.45 10.88 6.42
CA ASP A 9 -5.75 11.44 6.81
C ASP A 9 -6.92 11.04 5.89
N GLY A 10 -6.64 10.20 4.87
CA GLY A 10 -7.62 9.75 3.89
C GLY A 10 -7.85 10.70 2.72
N ASN A 11 -7.24 11.88 2.74
CA ASN A 11 -7.28 12.84 1.64
C ASN A 11 -6.25 12.52 0.56
N ALA A 12 -6.20 13.32 -0.51
CA ALA A 12 -5.15 13.21 -1.51
C ALA A 12 -3.77 13.33 -0.85
N PHE A 13 -2.81 12.53 -1.32
CA PHE A 13 -1.46 12.54 -0.77
C PHE A 13 -0.80 13.92 -0.98
N ASP A 14 -0.19 14.44 0.07
CA ASP A 14 0.56 15.69 0.06
C ASP A 14 2.05 15.40 0.23
N GLN A 15 2.87 15.87 -0.71
CA GLN A 15 4.33 15.75 -0.66
C GLN A 15 4.93 16.43 0.60
N ASN A 16 4.26 17.40 1.18
CA ASN A 16 4.69 18.05 2.42
C ASN A 16 4.59 17.14 3.66
N SER A 17 3.86 16.02 3.56
CA SER A 17 3.76 15.03 4.62
C SER A 17 4.96 14.08 4.69
N ILE A 18 5.91 14.20 3.77
CA ILE A 18 7.12 13.37 3.74
C ILE A 18 8.06 13.82 4.86
N GLU A 19 8.47 12.87 5.69
CA GLU A 19 9.33 13.12 6.85
C GLU A 19 10.73 12.54 6.62
N ALA A 20 11.76 13.32 6.96
CA ALA A 20 13.13 12.81 6.98
C ALA A 20 13.39 11.99 8.25
N VAL A 21 13.95 10.79 8.09
CA VAL A 21 14.33 9.91 9.19
C VAL A 21 15.84 9.66 9.10
N GLY A 22 16.61 10.51 9.76
CA GLY A 22 18.04 10.54 9.60
C GLY A 22 18.46 10.99 8.19
N GLY A 23 19.74 10.84 7.85
CA GLY A 23 20.28 11.27 6.54
C GLY A 23 20.01 10.29 5.39
N ARG A 24 19.55 9.06 5.68
CA ARG A 24 19.46 7.96 4.70
C ARG A 24 18.07 7.61 4.26
N PHE A 25 17.04 8.04 5.01
CA PHE A 25 15.67 7.61 4.77
C PHE A 25 14.71 8.78 4.77
N LEU A 26 13.68 8.65 3.95
CA LEU A 26 12.45 9.44 4.02
C LEU A 26 11.30 8.50 4.38
N ARG A 27 10.35 8.99 5.14
CA ARG A 27 9.17 8.24 5.56
C ARG A 27 7.90 8.88 5.04
N THR A 28 6.99 8.05 4.54
CA THR A 28 5.62 8.47 4.22
C THR A 28 4.62 7.52 4.86
N LEU A 29 3.53 8.08 5.37
CA LEU A 29 2.39 7.32 5.84
C LEU A 29 1.26 7.47 4.83
N VAL A 30 0.67 6.36 4.42
CA VAL A 30 -0.39 6.34 3.42
C VAL A 30 -1.53 5.43 3.87
N GLN A 31 -2.73 5.74 3.42
CA GLN A 31 -3.86 4.84 3.50
C GLN A 31 -4.02 4.09 2.18
N LEU A 32 -4.25 2.79 2.27
CA LEU A 32 -4.59 1.94 1.13
C LEU A 32 -6.09 1.68 1.18
N VAL A 33 -6.78 2.07 0.14
CA VAL A 33 -8.23 1.92 0.00
C VAL A 33 -8.53 0.96 -1.13
N LEU A 34 -9.18 -0.16 -0.80
CA LEU A 34 -9.50 -1.23 -1.75
C LEU A 34 -10.76 -0.91 -2.53
N SER A 35 -10.79 -1.28 -3.79
CA SER A 35 -11.97 -1.19 -4.65
C SER A 35 -11.85 -2.17 -5.83
N GLY A 36 -12.96 -2.50 -6.47
CA GLY A 36 -12.93 -3.33 -7.69
C GLY A 36 -12.62 -4.80 -7.41
N ASN A 37 -11.64 -5.37 -8.11
CA ASN A 37 -11.35 -6.80 -8.09
C ASN A 37 -9.96 -7.09 -7.56
N TYR A 38 -9.86 -8.16 -6.77
CA TYR A 38 -8.60 -8.74 -6.34
C TYR A 38 -8.08 -9.72 -7.42
N PRO A 39 -6.89 -9.51 -7.97
CA PRO A 39 -6.28 -10.45 -8.91
C PRO A 39 -5.53 -11.56 -8.16
N ALA A 40 -5.49 -12.75 -8.73
CA ALA A 40 -4.66 -13.83 -8.20
C ALA A 40 -3.20 -13.39 -8.11
N GLY A 41 -2.55 -13.69 -7.00
CA GLY A 41 -1.16 -13.30 -6.77
C GLY A 41 -0.96 -11.92 -6.17
N GLY A 42 -2.03 -11.22 -5.83
CA GLY A 42 -1.98 -9.92 -5.16
C GLY A 42 -2.26 -8.72 -6.06
N ASP A 43 -2.83 -7.69 -5.48
CA ASP A 43 -3.20 -6.46 -6.17
C ASP A 43 -2.02 -5.47 -6.18
N THR A 44 -1.77 -4.86 -7.32
CA THR A 44 -0.64 -3.94 -7.50
C THR A 44 -0.86 -2.62 -6.76
N LEU A 45 0.16 -2.19 -6.03
CA LEU A 45 0.20 -0.87 -5.40
C LEU A 45 0.80 0.14 -6.37
N ASP A 46 0.00 1.10 -6.82
CA ASP A 46 0.49 2.19 -7.66
C ASP A 46 0.93 3.37 -6.80
N LEU A 47 2.21 3.40 -6.49
CA LEU A 47 2.80 4.48 -5.71
C LEU A 47 3.15 5.71 -6.55
N THR A 48 3.08 5.61 -7.88
CA THR A 48 3.34 6.73 -8.77
C THR A 48 2.10 7.57 -9.05
N ASN A 49 0.93 7.05 -8.69
CA ASN A 49 -0.36 7.67 -8.99
C ASN A 49 -1.26 7.67 -7.74
N ALA A 50 -0.83 8.41 -6.73
CA ALA A 50 -1.58 8.52 -5.49
C ALA A 50 -3.01 9.03 -5.73
N GLY A 51 -3.97 8.41 -5.09
CA GLY A 51 -5.38 8.74 -5.25
C GLY A 51 -6.06 8.10 -6.47
N GLY A 52 -5.32 7.32 -7.27
CA GLY A 52 -5.89 6.55 -8.37
C GLY A 52 -6.30 7.36 -9.59
N THR A 53 -5.82 8.60 -9.73
CA THR A 53 -6.04 9.44 -10.92
C THR A 53 -4.71 9.80 -11.58
N PRO A 54 -4.65 9.90 -12.92
CA PRO A 54 -3.40 10.22 -13.62
C PRO A 54 -2.80 11.57 -13.25
N THR A 55 -3.58 12.45 -12.68
CA THR A 55 -3.17 13.80 -12.24
C THR A 55 -2.90 13.90 -10.74
N ALA A 56 -3.11 12.82 -9.99
CA ALA A 56 -2.88 12.82 -8.55
C ALA A 56 -1.38 12.94 -8.26
N PRO A 57 -1.01 13.61 -7.16
CA PRO A 57 0.38 13.67 -6.74
C PRO A 57 0.94 12.26 -6.50
N THR A 58 2.15 12.03 -6.93
CA THR A 58 2.86 10.78 -6.63
C THR A 58 3.24 10.68 -5.16
N THR A 59 3.24 9.47 -4.61
CA THR A 59 3.82 9.21 -3.29
C THR A 59 5.34 9.11 -3.33
N VAL A 60 5.94 9.03 -4.51
CA VAL A 60 7.38 9.06 -4.67
C VAL A 60 7.89 10.45 -4.26
N PRO A 61 8.80 10.55 -3.29
CA PRO A 61 9.35 11.84 -2.87
C PRO A 61 10.03 12.57 -4.04
N SER A 62 9.89 13.90 -4.07
CA SER A 62 10.59 14.75 -5.04
C SER A 62 12.09 14.81 -4.79
N ALA A 63 12.56 14.51 -3.57
CA ALA A 63 13.96 14.37 -3.25
C ALA A 63 14.56 13.15 -3.97
N GLN A 64 15.87 13.19 -4.23
CA GLN A 64 16.56 12.06 -4.82
C GLN A 64 16.49 10.85 -3.89
N VAL A 65 15.78 9.82 -4.32
CA VAL A 65 15.68 8.55 -3.64
C VAL A 65 16.11 7.42 -4.57
N ARG A 66 16.71 6.37 -4.00
CA ARG A 66 17.14 5.19 -4.75
C ARG A 66 16.04 4.16 -4.91
N GLY A 67 15.09 4.13 -3.99
CA GLY A 67 13.99 3.17 -4.00
C GLY A 67 13.34 3.03 -2.63
N ILE A 68 12.52 2.00 -2.51
CA ILE A 68 11.82 1.65 -1.27
C ILE A 68 12.68 0.66 -0.49
N ALA A 69 13.14 1.06 0.70
CA ALA A 69 13.86 0.17 1.60
C ALA A 69 12.89 -0.79 2.31
N GLN A 70 11.70 -0.30 2.67
CA GLN A 70 10.72 -1.06 3.43
C GLN A 70 9.32 -0.47 3.24
N MET A 71 8.31 -1.32 3.19
CA MET A 71 6.91 -0.91 3.25
C MET A 71 6.16 -1.88 4.17
N ASP A 72 5.56 -1.34 5.22
CA ASP A 72 4.89 -2.12 6.26
C ASP A 72 3.47 -1.63 6.50
N ILE A 73 2.60 -2.56 6.88
CA ILE A 73 1.29 -2.25 7.41
C ILE A 73 1.46 -1.87 8.89
N ARG A 74 1.02 -0.66 9.25
CA ARG A 74 1.15 -0.11 10.60
C ARG A 74 -0.13 -0.23 11.41
N ALA A 75 -1.28 -0.08 10.77
CA ALA A 75 -2.56 -0.17 11.45
C ALA A 75 -3.65 -0.61 10.49
N LEU A 76 -4.68 -1.19 11.06
CA LEU A 76 -5.90 -1.57 10.37
C LEU A 76 -7.07 -0.96 11.12
N SER A 77 -7.89 -0.17 10.47
CA SER A 77 -9.18 0.23 11.00
C SER A 77 -10.17 -0.91 10.77
N LYS A 78 -10.51 -1.61 11.84
CA LYS A 78 -11.39 -2.79 11.78
C LYS A 78 -12.82 -2.38 12.07
N SER A 79 -13.72 -2.60 11.12
CA SER A 79 -15.12 -2.69 11.46
C SER A 79 -15.43 -4.09 12.03
N THR A 80 -16.54 -4.25 12.72
CA THR A 80 -16.96 -5.57 13.24
C THR A 80 -17.19 -6.60 12.14
N ALA A 81 -17.42 -6.15 10.90
CA ALA A 81 -17.62 -6.98 9.71
C ALA A 81 -16.39 -6.93 8.76
N GLY A 82 -15.26 -6.39 9.20
CA GLY A 82 -14.06 -6.26 8.38
C GLY A 82 -13.35 -7.60 8.19
N PHE A 83 -12.63 -7.73 7.07
CA PHE A 83 -11.84 -8.90 6.75
C PHE A 83 -10.81 -9.21 7.85
N SER A 84 -10.16 -8.19 8.39
CA SER A 84 -9.19 -8.36 9.48
C SER A 84 -9.85 -8.72 10.81
N SER A 85 -11.12 -8.40 11.03
CA SER A 85 -11.83 -8.72 12.27
C SER A 85 -12.19 -10.21 12.37
N VAL A 86 -12.28 -10.92 11.25
CA VAL A 86 -12.56 -12.36 11.20
C VAL A 86 -11.29 -13.20 10.99
N GLY A 87 -10.12 -12.62 11.20
CA GLY A 87 -8.84 -13.32 11.14
C GLY A 87 -8.13 -13.26 9.79
N GLY A 88 -8.65 -12.50 8.84
CA GLY A 88 -7.96 -12.23 7.58
C GLY A 88 -6.71 -11.39 7.80
N ALA A 89 -5.69 -11.58 6.97
CA ALA A 89 -4.41 -10.88 7.05
C ALA A 89 -4.05 -10.21 5.71
N TYR A 90 -3.37 -9.08 5.81
CA TYR A 90 -2.81 -8.35 4.68
C TYR A 90 -1.29 -8.47 4.71
N SER A 91 -0.67 -8.61 3.55
CA SER A 91 0.78 -8.63 3.42
C SER A 91 1.21 -7.83 2.20
N ILE A 92 2.27 -7.05 2.34
CA ILE A 92 2.89 -6.32 1.24
C ILE A 92 4.12 -7.09 0.80
N ILE A 93 4.18 -7.43 -0.47
CA ILE A 93 5.28 -8.19 -1.06
C ILE A 93 5.89 -7.43 -2.23
N SER A 94 7.19 -7.62 -2.44
CA SER A 94 7.88 -7.21 -3.65
C SER A 94 7.92 -8.38 -4.64
N ALA A 95 7.40 -8.19 -5.84
CA ALA A 95 7.43 -9.21 -6.87
C ALA A 95 8.86 -9.52 -7.37
N GLY A 96 9.79 -8.57 -7.21
CA GLY A 96 11.17 -8.71 -7.71
C GLY A 96 12.18 -9.26 -6.70
N GLY A 97 11.83 -9.35 -5.42
CA GLY A 97 12.74 -9.83 -4.36
C GLY A 97 13.99 -8.97 -4.13
N VAL A 98 14.04 -7.77 -4.68
CA VAL A 98 15.18 -6.85 -4.58
C VAL A 98 14.90 -5.77 -3.54
N ILE A 99 15.86 -5.52 -2.64
CA ILE A 99 15.78 -4.46 -1.63
C ILE A 99 17.06 -3.60 -1.71
N PRO A 100 16.95 -2.26 -1.82
CA PRO A 100 15.72 -1.49 -1.98
C PRO A 100 15.02 -1.77 -3.32
N VAL A 101 13.70 -1.67 -3.32
CA VAL A 101 12.93 -1.74 -4.57
C VAL A 101 13.23 -0.49 -5.38
N PRO A 102 13.84 -0.60 -6.57
CA PRO A 102 14.26 0.58 -7.32
C PRO A 102 13.05 1.43 -7.76
N ILE A 103 13.28 2.72 -7.95
CA ILE A 103 12.21 3.65 -8.38
C ILE A 103 11.51 3.18 -9.65
N SER A 104 12.25 2.60 -10.59
CA SER A 104 11.69 2.05 -11.82
C SER A 104 10.71 0.88 -11.60
N ALA A 105 10.73 0.28 -10.42
CA ALA A 105 9.91 -0.87 -10.04
C ALA A 105 9.01 -0.62 -8.82
N VAL A 106 8.71 0.66 -8.50
CA VAL A 106 7.86 0.99 -7.33
C VAL A 106 6.44 0.41 -7.44
N ASN A 107 6.00 0.13 -8.66
CA ASN A 107 4.71 -0.53 -8.91
C ASN A 107 4.81 -2.07 -8.92
N ALA A 108 5.98 -2.62 -8.59
CA ALA A 108 6.14 -4.07 -8.42
C ALA A 108 5.71 -4.57 -7.04
N LEU A 109 5.40 -3.67 -6.12
CA LEU A 109 4.83 -4.03 -4.82
C LEU A 109 3.38 -4.46 -4.99
N LYS A 110 3.01 -5.50 -4.24
CA LYS A 110 1.65 -6.04 -4.26
C LYS A 110 1.12 -6.20 -2.85
N LEU A 111 -0.18 -5.93 -2.70
CA LEU A 111 -0.92 -6.26 -1.51
C LEU A 111 -1.55 -7.63 -1.70
N LYS A 112 -1.23 -8.57 -0.80
CA LYS A 112 -1.86 -9.88 -0.72
C LYS A 112 -2.79 -9.96 0.47
N LEU A 113 -3.91 -10.64 0.25
CA LEU A 113 -4.89 -10.96 1.29
C LEU A 113 -4.87 -12.47 1.55
N PHE A 114 -4.85 -12.84 2.83
CA PHE A 114 -4.87 -14.22 3.27
C PHE A 114 -6.04 -14.48 4.19
N LEU A 115 -6.76 -15.56 3.95
CA LEU A 115 -7.84 -16.03 4.81
C LEU A 115 -7.27 -16.54 6.15
N VAL A 116 -8.13 -16.72 7.12
CA VAL A 116 -7.77 -17.33 8.42
C VAL A 116 -7.13 -18.72 8.25
N THR A 117 -7.41 -19.41 7.16
CA THR A 117 -6.83 -20.71 6.79
C THR A 117 -5.44 -20.61 6.19
N ASN A 118 -4.85 -19.42 6.08
CA ASN A 118 -3.61 -19.10 5.37
C ASN A 118 -3.68 -19.29 3.84
N ALA A 119 -4.85 -19.55 3.28
CA ALA A 119 -5.04 -19.55 1.84
C ALA A 119 -5.12 -18.11 1.32
N GLU A 120 -4.59 -17.88 0.12
CA GLU A 120 -4.74 -16.58 -0.53
C GLU A 120 -6.22 -16.30 -0.82
N TYR A 121 -6.62 -15.04 -0.69
CA TYR A 121 -7.97 -14.57 -1.03
C TYR A 121 -8.31 -14.93 -2.48
N THR A 122 -9.54 -15.37 -2.70
CA THR A 122 -9.97 -15.79 -4.03
C THR A 122 -10.05 -14.60 -4.98
N ALA A 123 -9.48 -14.76 -6.18
CA ALA A 123 -9.57 -13.75 -7.23
C ALA A 123 -11.03 -13.44 -7.58
N GLY A 124 -11.34 -12.16 -7.72
CA GLY A 124 -12.69 -11.69 -7.99
C GLY A 124 -12.96 -10.36 -7.29
N ALA A 125 -14.21 -9.93 -7.28
CA ALA A 125 -14.58 -8.69 -6.61
C ALA A 125 -14.21 -8.74 -5.12
N TYR A 126 -13.68 -7.64 -4.59
CA TYR A 126 -13.48 -7.53 -3.14
C TYR A 126 -14.81 -7.65 -2.42
N GLY A 127 -14.85 -8.51 -1.43
CA GLY A 127 -16.00 -8.64 -0.56
C GLY A 127 -16.24 -7.40 0.31
N ALA A 128 -17.45 -7.22 0.80
CA ALA A 128 -17.79 -6.10 1.67
C ALA A 128 -16.93 -6.06 2.93
N ASP A 129 -16.44 -7.20 3.40
CA ASP A 129 -15.54 -7.34 4.54
C ASP A 129 -14.16 -6.69 4.26
N ALA A 130 -13.57 -6.95 3.09
CA ALA A 130 -12.30 -6.33 2.70
C ALA A 130 -12.46 -4.82 2.43
N LEU A 131 -13.56 -4.42 1.81
CA LEU A 131 -13.86 -3.00 1.55
C LEU A 131 -14.15 -2.21 2.82
N ALA A 132 -14.50 -2.87 3.92
CA ALA A 132 -14.75 -2.22 5.21
C ALA A 132 -13.47 -1.89 5.99
N ASP A 133 -12.33 -2.45 5.60
CA ASP A 133 -11.06 -2.18 6.27
C ASP A 133 -10.37 -0.95 5.66
N ILE A 134 -9.71 -0.18 6.53
CA ILE A 134 -8.78 0.89 6.13
C ILE A 134 -7.38 0.46 6.56
N ILE A 135 -6.46 0.44 5.61
CA ILE A 135 -5.09 -0.02 5.83
C ILE A 135 -4.17 1.19 5.88
N LEU A 136 -3.51 1.39 7.03
CA LEU A 136 -2.44 2.38 7.16
C LEU A 136 -1.10 1.69 6.93
N ALA A 137 -0.35 2.19 5.97
CA ALA A 137 0.98 1.67 5.63
C ALA A 137 2.05 2.74 5.78
N GLU A 138 3.26 2.32 6.10
CA GLU A 138 4.45 3.15 6.13
C GLU A 138 5.40 2.75 5.01
N ILE A 139 5.90 3.75 4.29
CA ILE A 139 6.91 3.55 3.26
C ILE A 139 8.20 4.23 3.72
N MET A 140 9.28 3.46 3.79
CA MET A 140 10.63 3.97 4.02
C MET A 140 11.36 4.03 2.68
N TRP A 141 11.70 5.25 2.26
CA TRP A 141 12.44 5.51 1.02
C TRP A 141 13.93 5.62 1.33
N ALA A 142 14.76 4.88 0.59
CA ALA A 142 16.21 4.98 0.67
C ALA A 142 16.71 6.20 -0.14
N ARG A 143 17.57 7.00 0.46
CA ARG A 143 18.22 8.16 -0.17
C ARG A 143 19.57 7.81 -0.74
#